data_19ef07e57951b60f1fdb91c7d81cf964
#
_entry.id   19ef07e57951b60f1fdb91c7d81cf964
#
_cell.length_a   1.000
_cell.length_b   1.000
_cell.length_c   1.000
_cell.angle_alpha   90.00
_cell.angle_beta   90.00
_cell.angle_gamma   90.00
#
_symmetry.space_group_name_H-M   'P 1'
#
loop_
_entity.id
_entity.type
_entity.pdbx_description
1 polymer ?
#
loop_
_entity_poly.entity_id
_entity_poly.type
_entity_poly.pdbx_seq_one_letter_code
_entity_poly.pdbx_strand_id
1 'polypeptide(L)'
;LVHMPDNLAFMGMNRADKIMETYSYDHWYLAGHSLGGAMAAVYADKNSEKLDGLIFLAAYSTKDLSDTDLKVLSIYGSNDGVVNMDKVTEGRKLMPSVYEEFCIQGGNHAGYGYYGVQKGDGEADISAKEQQEETAEKIVEFCE
;
A
#
# COMPACT_ATOMS: atom_id res chain seq x y z
N LEU A 1 8.41 9.02 4.95
CA LEU A 1 6.97 9.30 4.90
C LEU A 1 6.71 10.60 4.16
N VAL A 2 5.86 10.57 3.14
CA VAL A 2 5.53 11.76 2.36
C VAL A 2 4.43 12.55 3.06
N HIS A 3 4.69 13.83 3.32
CA HIS A 3 3.69 14.73 3.88
C HIS A 3 2.73 15.20 2.77
N MET A 4 1.45 14.91 2.90
CA MET A 4 0.42 15.32 1.95
C MET A 4 -0.25 16.64 2.35
N PRO A 5 -0.63 17.52 1.39
CA PRO A 5 -1.40 18.72 1.69
C PRO A 5 -2.69 18.35 2.44
N ASP A 6 -2.98 19.07 3.50
CA ASP A 6 -4.16 18.85 4.37
C ASP A 6 -4.34 17.38 4.82
N ASN A 7 -3.25 16.60 4.85
CA ASN A 7 -3.21 15.16 5.11
C ASN A 7 -4.10 14.33 4.15
N LEU A 8 -4.36 14.84 2.95
CA LEU A 8 -5.21 14.19 1.94
C LEU A 8 -4.35 13.67 0.77
N ALA A 9 -4.29 12.35 0.62
CA ALA A 9 -3.45 11.68 -0.37
C ALA A 9 -3.73 12.15 -1.81
N PHE A 10 -4.98 12.40 -2.17
CA PHE A 10 -5.36 12.85 -3.52
C PHE A 10 -4.87 14.27 -3.85
N MET A 11 -4.56 15.11 -2.85
CA MET A 11 -4.03 16.47 -3.06
C MET A 11 -2.51 16.49 -3.30
N GLY A 12 -1.83 15.38 -3.10
CA GLY A 12 -0.38 15.28 -3.19
C GLY A 12 0.14 14.20 -4.13
N MET A 13 -0.65 13.74 -5.09
CA MET A 13 -0.27 12.61 -5.97
C MET A 13 1.07 12.79 -6.67
N ASN A 14 1.42 14.00 -7.09
CA ASN A 14 2.69 14.28 -7.80
C ASN A 14 3.87 14.56 -6.86
N ARG A 15 3.71 14.38 -5.55
CA ARG A 15 4.84 14.58 -4.60
C ARG A 15 5.94 13.54 -4.76
N ALA A 16 5.61 12.37 -5.28
CA ALA A 16 6.59 11.32 -5.57
C ALA A 16 7.61 11.81 -6.60
N ASP A 17 7.19 12.48 -7.67
CA ASP A 17 8.10 13.00 -8.71
C ASP A 17 9.18 13.90 -8.11
N LYS A 18 8.78 14.85 -7.26
CA LYS A 18 9.73 15.78 -6.64
C LYS A 18 10.75 15.07 -5.74
N ILE A 19 10.35 13.99 -5.09
CA ILE A 19 11.26 13.19 -4.25
C ILE A 19 12.23 12.43 -5.14
N MET A 20 11.75 11.76 -6.18
CA MET A 20 12.59 11.02 -7.13
C MET A 20 13.56 11.94 -7.88
N GLU A 21 13.16 13.17 -8.21
CA GLU A 21 14.05 14.18 -8.79
C GLU A 21 15.14 14.67 -7.81
N THR A 22 14.86 14.61 -6.50
CA THR A 22 15.80 15.12 -5.47
C THR A 22 16.86 14.07 -5.10
N TYR A 23 16.53 12.79 -5.17
CA TYR A 23 17.38 11.69 -4.73
C TYR A 23 17.73 10.78 -5.91
N SER A 24 19.01 10.39 -6.02
CA SER A 24 19.54 9.51 -7.09
C SER A 24 19.58 8.06 -6.61
N TYR A 25 18.40 7.44 -6.42
CA TYR A 25 18.29 6.00 -6.15
C TYR A 25 17.95 5.26 -7.44
N ASP A 26 18.45 4.02 -7.56
CA ASP A 26 18.23 3.18 -8.72
C ASP A 26 16.86 2.49 -8.68
N HIS A 27 16.32 2.25 -7.46
CA HIS A 27 15.07 1.53 -7.25
C HIS A 27 14.06 2.34 -6.45
N TRP A 28 12.82 2.37 -6.94
CA TRP A 28 11.73 3.11 -6.33
C TRP A 28 10.49 2.25 -6.14
N TYR A 29 10.04 2.17 -4.88
CA TYR A 29 8.78 1.53 -4.51
C TYR A 29 7.85 2.56 -3.90
N LEU A 30 6.59 2.55 -4.32
CA LEU A 30 5.56 3.43 -3.77
C LEU A 30 4.64 2.63 -2.85
N ALA A 31 4.51 3.06 -1.60
CA ALA A 31 3.64 2.40 -0.63
C ALA A 31 2.51 3.33 -0.19
N GLY A 32 1.35 2.78 0.11
CA GLY A 32 0.25 3.55 0.65
C GLY A 32 -0.75 2.73 1.47
N HIS A 33 -1.19 3.33 2.60
CA HIS A 33 -2.20 2.75 3.45
C HIS A 33 -3.59 3.28 3.08
N SER A 34 -4.58 2.38 3.01
CA SER A 34 -5.99 2.72 2.79
C SER A 34 -6.17 3.62 1.55
N LEU A 35 -6.78 4.79 1.68
CA LEU A 35 -6.91 5.76 0.57
C LEU A 35 -5.56 6.14 -0.04
N GLY A 36 -4.48 6.18 0.77
CA GLY A 36 -3.13 6.43 0.28
C GLY A 36 -2.67 5.37 -0.72
N GLY A 37 -3.00 4.10 -0.49
CA GLY A 37 -2.73 3.00 -1.42
C GLY A 37 -3.52 3.12 -2.72
N ALA A 38 -4.80 3.46 -2.65
CA ALA A 38 -5.61 3.70 -3.85
C ALA A 38 -5.04 4.85 -4.70
N MET A 39 -4.58 5.93 -4.06
CA MET A 39 -3.95 7.05 -4.77
C MET A 39 -2.55 6.70 -5.31
N ALA A 40 -1.80 5.84 -4.61
CA ALA A 40 -0.54 5.31 -5.11
C ALA A 40 -0.75 4.49 -6.39
N ALA A 41 -1.81 3.70 -6.48
CA ALA A 41 -2.19 2.99 -7.69
C ALA A 41 -2.55 3.93 -8.85
N VAL A 42 -3.27 5.02 -8.57
CA VAL A 42 -3.59 6.05 -9.59
C VAL A 42 -2.32 6.73 -10.11
N TYR A 43 -1.32 6.95 -9.26
CA TYR A 43 -0.03 7.47 -9.68
C TYR A 43 0.74 6.44 -10.51
N ALA A 44 0.80 5.19 -10.04
CA ALA A 44 1.52 4.09 -10.70
C ALA A 44 0.96 3.77 -12.10
N ASP A 45 -0.36 3.82 -12.27
CA ASP A 45 -1.04 3.66 -13.57
C ASP A 45 -0.50 4.62 -14.66
N LYS A 46 -0.04 5.80 -14.26
CA LYS A 46 0.45 6.84 -15.18
C LYS A 46 1.97 6.96 -15.24
N ASN A 47 2.68 6.33 -14.32
CA ASN A 47 4.12 6.51 -14.11
C ASN A 47 4.80 5.17 -13.76
N SER A 48 4.28 4.06 -14.27
CA SER A 48 4.83 2.72 -13.97
C SER A 48 6.30 2.60 -14.35
N GLU A 49 6.72 3.28 -15.41
CA GLU A 49 8.10 3.31 -15.88
C GLU A 49 9.10 3.96 -14.91
N LYS A 50 8.61 4.68 -13.90
CA LYS A 50 9.45 5.32 -12.86
C LYS A 50 9.58 4.49 -11.60
N LEU A 51 8.86 3.38 -11.50
CA LEU A 51 8.74 2.59 -10.28
C LEU A 51 9.13 1.13 -10.55
N ASP A 52 9.78 0.50 -9.59
CA ASP A 52 9.99 -0.94 -9.56
C ASP A 52 8.78 -1.67 -8.98
N GLY A 53 8.07 -1.03 -8.05
CA GLY A 53 6.89 -1.67 -7.47
C GLY A 53 5.97 -0.77 -6.66
N LEU A 54 4.85 -1.39 -6.26
CA LEU A 54 3.77 -0.77 -5.53
C LEU A 54 3.38 -1.65 -4.32
N ILE A 55 3.18 -1.04 -3.18
CA ILE A 55 2.84 -1.74 -1.93
C ILE A 55 1.52 -1.20 -1.40
N PHE A 56 0.53 -2.07 -1.31
CA PHE A 56 -0.75 -1.79 -0.68
C PHE A 56 -0.74 -2.21 0.79
N LEU A 57 -1.04 -1.29 1.68
CA LEU A 57 -1.28 -1.57 3.09
C LEU A 57 -2.78 -1.37 3.35
N ALA A 58 -3.53 -2.46 3.52
CA ALA A 58 -4.97 -2.43 3.68
C ALA A 58 -5.68 -1.59 2.58
N ALA A 59 -5.31 -1.83 1.32
CA ALA A 59 -5.78 -1.08 0.17
C ALA A 59 -5.94 -1.97 -1.06
N TYR A 60 -6.57 -1.43 -2.09
CA TYR A 60 -6.72 -2.09 -3.39
C TYR A 60 -6.65 -1.07 -4.53
N SER A 61 -6.30 -1.54 -5.72
CA SER A 61 -6.31 -0.72 -6.93
C SER A 61 -7.68 -0.67 -7.58
N THR A 62 -8.03 0.52 -8.10
CA THR A 62 -9.13 0.71 -9.03
C THR A 62 -8.63 0.89 -10.48
N LYS A 63 -7.30 0.75 -10.66
CA LYS A 63 -6.62 0.87 -11.94
C LYS A 63 -6.16 -0.48 -12.42
N ASP A 64 -6.18 -0.69 -13.72
CA ASP A 64 -5.61 -1.87 -14.35
C ASP A 64 -4.09 -1.67 -14.49
N LEU A 65 -3.34 -2.49 -13.77
CA LEU A 65 -1.88 -2.52 -13.76
C LEU A 65 -1.32 -3.80 -14.42
N SER A 66 -2.20 -4.62 -15.00
CA SER A 66 -1.85 -5.95 -15.52
C SER A 66 -0.81 -5.92 -16.64
N ASP A 67 -0.77 -4.84 -17.42
CA ASP A 67 0.16 -4.65 -18.53
C ASP A 67 1.44 -3.88 -18.13
N THR A 68 1.70 -3.72 -16.82
CA THR A 68 2.90 -3.05 -16.31
C THR A 68 3.96 -4.05 -15.86
N ASP A 69 5.24 -3.62 -15.83
CA ASP A 69 6.36 -4.40 -15.29
C ASP A 69 6.54 -4.22 -13.77
N LEU A 70 5.58 -3.60 -13.09
CA LEU A 70 5.63 -3.40 -11.65
C LEU A 70 5.61 -4.73 -10.89
N LYS A 71 6.31 -4.76 -9.75
CA LYS A 71 6.06 -5.75 -8.70
C LYS A 71 5.01 -5.19 -7.75
N VAL A 72 4.00 -5.95 -7.36
CA VAL A 72 2.97 -5.49 -6.43
C VAL A 72 2.86 -6.40 -5.22
N LEU A 73 2.92 -5.81 -4.02
CA LEU A 73 2.69 -6.47 -2.74
C LEU A 73 1.42 -5.90 -2.09
N SER A 74 0.50 -6.76 -1.70
CA SER A 74 -0.70 -6.40 -0.96
C SER A 74 -0.64 -7.00 0.44
N ILE A 75 -0.62 -6.15 1.48
CA ILE A 75 -0.60 -6.55 2.88
C ILE A 75 -1.89 -6.08 3.55
N TYR A 76 -2.58 -6.98 4.25
CA TYR A 76 -3.79 -6.67 5.02
C TYR A 76 -3.87 -7.49 6.31
N GLY A 77 -4.59 -6.99 7.30
CA GLY A 77 -4.81 -7.71 8.56
C GLY A 77 -6.01 -8.67 8.47
N SER A 78 -5.94 -9.81 9.13
CA SER A 78 -7.06 -10.77 9.16
C SER A 78 -8.31 -10.22 9.87
N ASN A 79 -8.13 -9.25 10.76
CA ASN A 79 -9.19 -8.60 11.53
C ASN A 79 -9.54 -7.20 10.99
N ASP A 80 -9.06 -6.85 9.78
CA ASP A 80 -9.40 -5.58 9.15
C ASP A 80 -10.89 -5.53 8.81
N GLY A 81 -11.62 -4.63 9.46
CA GLY A 81 -13.05 -4.41 9.25
C GLY A 81 -13.37 -3.27 8.28
N VAL A 82 -12.35 -2.59 7.74
CA VAL A 82 -12.49 -1.39 6.90
C VAL A 82 -12.19 -1.69 5.43
N VAL A 83 -11.09 -2.41 5.14
CA VAL A 83 -10.75 -2.74 3.76
C VAL A 83 -11.82 -3.65 3.15
N ASN A 84 -12.25 -3.30 1.95
CA ASN A 84 -13.22 -4.12 1.22
C ASN A 84 -12.51 -5.32 0.59
N MET A 85 -12.60 -6.49 1.24
CA MET A 85 -11.94 -7.72 0.79
C MET A 85 -12.48 -8.25 -0.54
N ASP A 86 -13.75 -7.97 -0.88
CA ASP A 86 -14.28 -8.31 -2.20
C ASP A 86 -13.55 -7.51 -3.28
N LYS A 87 -13.25 -6.23 -3.01
CA LYS A 87 -12.47 -5.37 -3.91
C LYS A 87 -11.00 -5.78 -4.00
N VAL A 88 -10.39 -6.24 -2.92
CA VAL A 88 -9.05 -6.84 -2.95
C VAL A 88 -9.05 -8.06 -3.86
N THR A 89 -10.00 -8.97 -3.66
CA THR A 89 -10.12 -10.22 -4.43
C THR A 89 -10.43 -9.95 -5.92
N GLU A 90 -11.40 -9.08 -6.21
CA GLU A 90 -11.72 -8.68 -7.58
C GLU A 90 -10.54 -7.97 -8.28
N GLY A 91 -9.76 -7.22 -7.49
CA GLY A 91 -8.61 -6.47 -7.96
C GLY A 91 -7.43 -7.32 -8.41
N ARG A 92 -7.34 -8.59 -8.00
CA ARG A 92 -6.26 -9.50 -8.41
C ARG A 92 -6.07 -9.58 -9.91
N LYS A 93 -7.16 -9.57 -10.68
CA LYS A 93 -7.13 -9.60 -12.14
C LYS A 93 -6.58 -8.32 -12.79
N LEU A 94 -6.46 -7.25 -12.01
CA LEU A 94 -5.92 -5.96 -12.43
C LEU A 94 -4.45 -5.79 -12.06
N MET A 95 -3.84 -6.83 -11.45
CA MET A 95 -2.46 -6.79 -11.00
C MET A 95 -1.50 -7.33 -12.06
N PRO A 96 -0.24 -6.87 -12.06
CA PRO A 96 0.79 -7.38 -12.97
C PRO A 96 1.17 -8.83 -12.65
N SER A 97 2.02 -9.41 -13.49
CA SER A 97 2.44 -10.81 -13.39
C SER A 97 3.17 -11.13 -12.07
N VAL A 98 3.86 -10.15 -11.47
CA VAL A 98 4.49 -10.26 -10.16
C VAL A 98 3.59 -9.61 -9.12
N TYR A 99 2.72 -10.42 -8.53
CA TYR A 99 1.78 -10.00 -7.50
C TYR A 99 1.82 -10.96 -6.31
N GLU A 100 2.03 -10.42 -5.13
CA GLU A 100 2.06 -11.15 -3.87
C GLU A 100 1.03 -10.60 -2.87
N GLU A 101 0.44 -11.48 -2.08
CA GLU A 101 -0.46 -11.12 -0.99
C GLU A 101 0.09 -11.67 0.33
N PHE A 102 0.00 -10.85 1.37
CA PHE A 102 0.34 -11.24 2.72
C PHE A 102 -0.75 -10.83 3.73
N CYS A 103 -1.27 -11.79 4.47
CA CYS A 103 -2.27 -11.55 5.51
C CYS A 103 -1.63 -11.63 6.89
N ILE A 104 -1.56 -10.51 7.59
CA ILE A 104 -1.07 -10.43 8.98
C ILE A 104 -2.16 -10.96 9.91
N GLN A 105 -1.87 -12.09 10.57
CA GLN A 105 -2.83 -12.72 11.46
C GLN A 105 -3.04 -11.89 12.72
N GLY A 106 -4.30 -11.61 13.05
CA GLY A 106 -4.67 -10.75 14.19
C GLY A 106 -4.47 -9.26 13.98
N GLY A 107 -3.94 -8.84 12.83
CA GLY A 107 -3.80 -7.42 12.47
C GLY A 107 -5.13 -6.80 12.03
N ASN A 108 -5.25 -5.48 12.14
CA ASN A 108 -6.42 -4.73 11.72
C ASN A 108 -6.06 -3.51 10.83
N HIS A 109 -7.04 -2.73 10.42
CA HIS A 109 -6.83 -1.56 9.55
C HIS A 109 -6.00 -0.47 10.21
N ALA A 110 -6.29 -0.15 11.46
CA ALA A 110 -5.63 0.94 12.19
C ALA A 110 -4.19 0.60 12.63
N GLY A 111 -3.83 -0.67 12.70
CA GLY A 111 -2.53 -1.15 13.18
C GLY A 111 -1.33 -0.71 12.34
N TYR A 112 -1.54 -0.21 11.12
CA TYR A 112 -0.48 0.34 10.27
C TYR A 112 0.05 1.70 10.72
N GLY A 113 -0.60 2.37 11.68
CA GLY A 113 -0.18 3.69 12.18
C GLY A 113 -0.62 3.97 13.60
N TYR A 114 -0.19 5.09 14.15
CA TYR A 114 -0.54 5.56 15.50
C TYR A 114 -1.53 6.73 15.45
N TYR A 115 -2.68 6.55 14.79
CA TYR A 115 -3.71 7.59 14.67
C TYR A 115 -5.00 7.27 15.45
N GLY A 116 -4.97 6.19 16.23
CA GLY A 116 -6.09 5.77 17.09
C GLY A 116 -7.04 4.79 16.41
N VAL A 117 -8.20 4.60 17.03
CA VAL A 117 -9.21 3.65 16.58
C VAL A 117 -9.92 4.18 15.34
N GLN A 118 -10.07 3.32 14.33
CA GLN A 118 -10.86 3.62 13.14
C GLN A 118 -12.28 3.07 13.27
N LYS A 119 -13.28 3.90 12.95
CA LYS A 119 -14.68 3.47 12.98
C LYS A 119 -14.92 2.35 11.97
N GLY A 120 -15.50 1.27 12.43
CA GLY A 120 -15.82 0.09 11.61
C GLY A 120 -14.70 -0.93 11.50
N ASP A 121 -13.54 -0.65 12.10
CA ASP A 121 -12.43 -1.60 12.13
C ASP A 121 -12.68 -2.74 13.12
N GLY A 122 -12.04 -3.88 12.87
CA GLY A 122 -12.02 -5.02 13.79
C GLY A 122 -11.05 -4.80 14.96
N GLU A 123 -11.24 -5.55 16.03
CA GLU A 123 -10.32 -5.57 17.15
C GLU A 123 -9.07 -6.37 16.77
N ALA A 124 -7.89 -5.79 16.98
CA ALA A 124 -6.63 -6.47 16.72
C ALA A 124 -6.28 -7.44 17.86
N ASP A 125 -5.75 -8.62 17.50
CA ASP A 125 -5.22 -9.62 18.47
C ASP A 125 -3.74 -9.39 18.76
N ILE A 126 -3.07 -8.55 17.96
CA ILE A 126 -1.66 -8.17 18.08
C ILE A 126 -1.54 -6.66 18.29
N SER A 127 -0.42 -6.21 18.83
CA SER A 127 -0.15 -4.79 18.98
C SER A 127 0.15 -4.13 17.63
N ALA A 128 -0.10 -2.82 17.54
CA ALA A 128 0.28 -2.04 16.35
C ALA A 128 1.79 -2.13 16.06
N LYS A 129 2.62 -2.26 17.10
CA LYS A 129 4.06 -2.43 16.94
C LYS A 129 4.39 -3.75 16.24
N GLU A 130 3.82 -4.87 16.69
CA GLU A 130 4.01 -6.19 16.07
C GLU A 130 3.54 -6.18 14.62
N GLN A 131 2.36 -5.60 14.34
CA GLN A 131 1.85 -5.48 12.97
C GLN A 131 2.78 -4.67 12.07
N GLN A 132 3.33 -3.56 12.58
CA GLN A 132 4.25 -2.71 11.82
C GLN A 132 5.61 -3.38 11.59
N GLU A 133 6.13 -4.13 12.56
CA GLU A 133 7.36 -4.91 12.44
C GLU A 133 7.21 -5.99 11.36
N GLU A 134 6.14 -6.79 11.41
CA GLU A 134 5.83 -7.81 10.41
C GLU A 134 5.62 -7.22 9.01
N THR A 135 4.93 -6.07 8.94
CA THR A 135 4.78 -5.31 7.68
C THR A 135 6.12 -4.89 7.11
N ALA A 136 7.02 -4.34 7.95
CA ALA A 136 8.33 -3.89 7.51
C ALA A 136 9.21 -5.05 7.03
N GLU A 137 9.20 -6.18 7.72
CA GLU A 137 9.91 -7.40 7.31
C GLU A 137 9.44 -7.87 5.92
N LYS A 138 8.14 -7.93 5.69
CA LYS A 138 7.59 -8.34 4.40
C LYS A 138 7.90 -7.37 3.27
N ILE A 139 7.93 -6.07 3.54
CA ILE A 139 8.34 -5.07 2.55
C ILE A 139 9.81 -5.24 2.18
N VAL A 140 10.69 -5.47 3.17
CA VAL A 140 12.13 -5.68 2.92
C VAL A 140 12.35 -6.93 2.07
N GLU A 141 11.75 -8.07 2.43
CA GLU A 141 11.82 -9.32 1.66
C GLU A 141 11.36 -9.12 0.20
N PHE A 142 10.30 -8.36 0.00
CA PHE A 142 9.73 -8.11 -1.33
C PHE A 142 10.61 -7.19 -2.19
N CYS A 143 11.33 -6.25 -1.59
CA CYS A 143 12.18 -5.29 -2.29
C CYS A 143 13.57 -5.86 -2.63
N GLU A 144 13.98 -6.99 -2.04
CA GLU A 144 15.23 -7.68 -2.35
C GLU A 144 15.13 -8.50 -3.65
#